data_fd949e97729cc8bb23846d2157d2a3d2
#
_entry.id   fd949e97729cc8bb23846d2157d2a3d2
#
_cell.length_a   1.000
_cell.length_b   1.000
_cell.length_c   1.000
_cell.angle_alpha   90.00
_cell.angle_beta   90.00
_cell.angle_gamma   90.00
#
_symmetry.space_group_name_H-M   'P 1'
#
loop_
_entity.id
_entity.type
_entity.pdbx_description
1 polymer ?
#
loop_
_entity_poly.entity_id
_entity_poly.type
_entity_poly.pdbx_seq_one_letter_code
_entity_poly.pdbx_strand_id
1 'polypeptide(L)'
;MINFKNITADNWKECINLKITDDEIEFISPNVYSIAEAQFYPNIAVSKAIYDDEQMVGYTLFGEDEDDCKLFYIDRLMISKDFRYKGYAFETIQLIIKEAIKNGFNVIATSAHPKNNKMQSLLEKLGFYTKNEINDGEIVFYCKVK
;
A
#
# COMPACT_ATOMS: atom_id res chain seq x y z
N MET A 1 11.39 -6.13 -12.45
CA MET A 1 10.00 -6.61 -12.23
C MET A 1 9.69 -6.63 -10.74
N ILE A 2 8.59 -6.02 -10.38
CA ILE A 2 8.16 -5.93 -8.98
C ILE A 2 7.68 -7.29 -8.48
N ASN A 3 8.12 -7.65 -7.27
CA ASN A 3 7.63 -8.83 -6.56
C ASN A 3 7.54 -8.52 -5.07
N PHE A 4 6.78 -9.34 -4.35
CA PHE A 4 6.60 -9.20 -2.90
C PHE A 4 7.33 -10.30 -2.17
N LYS A 5 8.01 -9.94 -1.08
CA LYS A 5 8.63 -10.91 -0.18
C LYS A 5 8.14 -10.69 1.24
N ASN A 6 8.03 -11.76 1.99
CA ASN A 6 7.66 -11.68 3.40
C ASN A 6 8.70 -10.87 4.19
N ILE A 7 8.23 -10.21 5.23
CA ILE A 7 9.12 -9.57 6.20
C ILE A 7 9.67 -10.68 7.10
N THR A 8 10.97 -10.79 7.20
CA THR A 8 11.65 -11.89 7.90
C THR A 8 12.75 -11.34 8.82
N ALA A 9 13.35 -12.23 9.60
CA ALA A 9 14.50 -11.89 10.42
C ALA A 9 15.67 -11.34 9.60
N ASP A 10 15.74 -11.69 8.32
CA ASP A 10 16.85 -11.27 7.45
C ASP A 10 16.64 -9.91 6.79
N ASN A 11 15.40 -9.46 6.61
CA ASN A 11 15.13 -8.24 5.84
C ASN A 11 14.37 -7.15 6.61
N TRP A 12 13.88 -7.40 7.82
CA TRP A 12 13.03 -6.43 8.51
C TRP A 12 13.75 -5.12 8.83
N LYS A 13 15.05 -5.19 9.15
CA LYS A 13 15.83 -3.99 9.47
C LYS A 13 16.00 -3.10 8.24
N GLU A 14 16.27 -3.68 7.10
CA GLU A 14 16.32 -2.94 5.84
C GLU A 14 14.97 -2.28 5.57
N CYS A 15 13.88 -3.02 5.76
CA CYS A 15 12.53 -2.53 5.52
C CYS A 15 12.19 -1.31 6.39
N ILE A 16 12.46 -1.36 7.69
CA ILE A 16 12.14 -0.24 8.58
C ILE A 16 13.05 0.97 8.36
N ASN A 17 14.18 0.78 7.70
CA ASN A 17 15.13 1.85 7.40
C ASN A 17 14.93 2.47 6.01
N LEU A 18 13.97 1.99 5.23
CA LEU A 18 13.57 2.67 3.99
C LEU A 18 13.06 4.06 4.33
N LYS A 19 13.42 5.06 3.50
CA LYS A 19 13.19 6.46 3.82
C LYS A 19 12.21 7.11 2.88
N ILE A 20 11.41 8.02 3.43
CA ILE A 20 10.53 8.91 2.68
C ILE A 20 11.16 10.31 2.62
N THR A 21 10.57 11.21 1.84
CA THR A 21 11.00 12.60 1.78
C THR A 21 10.51 13.36 3.03
N ASP A 22 11.15 14.48 3.35
CA ASP A 22 10.82 15.26 4.57
C ASP A 22 9.37 15.77 4.56
N ASP A 23 8.85 16.12 3.39
CA ASP A 23 7.47 16.60 3.25
C ASP A 23 6.43 15.50 3.42
N GLU A 24 6.83 14.22 3.33
CA GLU A 24 5.94 13.07 3.52
C GLU A 24 5.83 12.62 4.97
N ILE A 25 6.72 13.04 5.84
CA ILE A 25 6.78 12.58 7.24
C ILE A 25 5.46 12.81 7.98
N GLU A 26 4.76 13.91 7.69
CA GLU A 26 3.52 14.23 8.39
C GLU A 26 2.33 13.37 7.98
N PHE A 27 2.40 12.68 6.81
CA PHE A 27 1.26 11.91 6.31
C PHE A 27 1.57 10.47 5.89
N ILE A 28 2.77 9.98 6.10
CA ILE A 28 3.12 8.57 5.87
C ILE A 28 3.66 7.98 7.17
N SER A 29 2.98 6.94 7.66
CA SER A 29 3.41 6.23 8.87
C SER A 29 4.71 5.48 8.65
N PRO A 30 5.59 5.39 9.66
CA PRO A 30 6.80 4.56 9.55
C PRO A 30 6.47 3.09 9.30
N ASN A 31 7.29 2.41 8.52
CA ASN A 31 7.08 0.98 8.22
C ASN A 31 7.03 0.12 9.47
N VAL A 32 7.83 0.44 10.48
CA VAL A 32 7.86 -0.33 11.74
C VAL A 32 6.48 -0.34 12.41
N TYR A 33 5.76 0.77 12.35
CA TYR A 33 4.40 0.87 12.91
C TYR A 33 3.47 -0.12 12.21
N SER A 34 3.49 -0.14 10.88
CA SER A 34 2.62 -1.02 10.09
C SER A 34 2.98 -2.49 10.23
N ILE A 35 4.27 -2.80 10.32
CA ILE A 35 4.74 -4.17 10.56
C ILE A 35 4.23 -4.67 11.92
N ALA A 36 4.33 -3.83 12.95
CA ALA A 36 3.83 -4.17 14.28
C ALA A 36 2.31 -4.36 14.29
N GLU A 37 1.58 -3.42 13.67
CA GLU A 37 0.12 -3.47 13.57
C GLU A 37 -0.37 -4.76 12.91
N ALA A 38 0.31 -5.19 11.85
CA ALA A 38 -0.05 -6.39 11.10
C ALA A 38 -0.05 -7.66 11.97
N GLN A 39 0.71 -7.69 13.06
CA GLN A 39 0.76 -8.84 13.97
C GLN A 39 -0.57 -9.08 14.69
N PHE A 40 -1.41 -8.05 14.80
CA PHE A 40 -2.69 -8.13 15.47
C PHE A 40 -3.85 -8.55 14.57
N TYR A 41 -3.60 -8.65 13.26
CA TYR A 41 -4.61 -9.01 12.26
C TYR A 41 -4.08 -10.13 11.34
N PRO A 42 -3.61 -11.27 11.91
CA PRO A 42 -2.85 -12.27 11.12
C PRO A 42 -3.65 -12.93 10.00
N ASN A 43 -4.97 -12.91 10.06
CA ASN A 43 -5.81 -13.55 9.07
C ASN A 43 -6.16 -12.65 7.88
N ILE A 44 -6.00 -11.34 8.02
CA ILE A 44 -6.40 -10.39 6.98
C ILE A 44 -5.29 -9.45 6.54
N ALA A 45 -4.29 -9.22 7.38
CA ALA A 45 -3.20 -8.30 7.06
C ALA A 45 -2.08 -9.02 6.29
N VAL A 46 -1.79 -8.53 5.08
CA VAL A 46 -0.70 -9.02 4.24
C VAL A 46 0.40 -7.96 4.23
N SER A 47 1.45 -8.21 5.00
CA SER A 47 2.59 -7.30 5.19
C SER A 47 3.76 -7.78 4.31
N LYS A 48 4.15 -6.97 3.33
CA LYS A 48 5.15 -7.36 2.33
C LYS A 48 6.18 -6.28 2.08
N ALA A 49 7.44 -6.69 1.93
CA ALA A 49 8.46 -5.86 1.33
C ALA A 49 8.31 -5.91 -0.20
N ILE A 50 8.47 -4.76 -0.83
CA ILE A 50 8.39 -4.63 -2.28
C ILE A 50 9.81 -4.67 -2.84
N TYR A 51 10.03 -5.57 -3.79
CA TYR A 51 11.33 -5.76 -4.42
C TYR A 51 11.24 -5.54 -5.93
N ASP A 52 12.30 -4.96 -6.49
CA ASP A 52 12.60 -5.06 -7.92
C ASP A 52 13.73 -6.07 -8.03
N ASP A 53 13.39 -7.29 -8.46
CA ASP A 53 14.29 -8.45 -8.43
C ASP A 53 14.86 -8.68 -7.02
N GLU A 54 16.15 -8.41 -6.79
CA GLU A 54 16.78 -8.60 -5.47
C GLU A 54 16.90 -7.31 -4.65
N GLN A 55 16.45 -6.18 -5.20
CA GLN A 55 16.54 -4.87 -4.54
C GLN A 55 15.25 -4.51 -3.83
N MET A 56 15.31 -4.30 -2.52
CA MET A 56 14.15 -3.80 -1.77
C MET A 56 13.91 -2.33 -2.11
N VAL A 57 12.71 -2.01 -2.58
CA VAL A 57 12.35 -0.65 -3.02
C VAL A 57 11.21 -0.02 -2.21
N GLY A 58 10.48 -0.82 -1.43
CA GLY A 58 9.34 -0.29 -0.68
C GLY A 58 8.70 -1.29 0.25
N TYR A 59 7.55 -0.89 0.78
CA TYR A 59 6.76 -1.68 1.72
C TYR A 59 5.27 -1.46 1.46
N THR A 60 4.48 -2.52 1.65
CA THR A 60 3.03 -2.43 1.54
C THR A 60 2.32 -3.31 2.56
N LEU A 61 1.13 -2.86 2.97
CA LEU A 61 0.22 -3.59 3.84
C LEU A 61 -1.16 -3.53 3.21
N PHE A 62 -1.74 -4.69 2.94
CA PHE A 62 -3.06 -4.78 2.31
C PHE A 62 -3.78 -6.04 2.75
N GLY A 63 -5.04 -6.17 2.39
CA GLY A 63 -5.82 -7.36 2.66
C GLY A 63 -7.31 -7.06 2.78
N GLU A 64 -8.07 -8.04 3.28
CA GLU A 64 -9.49 -7.87 3.56
C GLU A 64 -9.66 -6.76 4.61
N ASP A 65 -10.65 -5.88 4.40
CA ASP A 65 -10.95 -4.83 5.38
C ASP A 65 -11.51 -5.46 6.66
N GLU A 66 -11.09 -4.97 7.83
CA GLU A 66 -11.52 -5.57 9.10
C GLU A 66 -13.01 -5.37 9.40
N ASP A 67 -13.61 -4.33 8.84
CA ASP A 67 -15.02 -3.99 9.06
C ASP A 67 -15.94 -4.41 7.92
N ASP A 68 -15.40 -4.72 6.74
CA ASP A 68 -16.16 -5.10 5.56
C ASP A 68 -15.45 -6.21 4.80
N CYS A 69 -15.89 -7.44 5.00
CA CYS A 69 -15.28 -8.62 4.37
C CYS A 69 -15.43 -8.67 2.84
N LYS A 70 -16.17 -7.76 2.23
CA LYS A 70 -16.32 -7.68 0.77
C LYS A 70 -15.34 -6.68 0.16
N LEU A 71 -14.63 -5.95 0.99
CA LEU A 71 -13.74 -4.90 0.57
C LEU A 71 -12.29 -5.33 0.75
N PHE A 72 -11.48 -5.21 -0.30
CA PHE A 72 -10.04 -5.38 -0.22
C PHE A 72 -9.41 -4.00 -0.05
N TYR A 73 -8.55 -3.82 0.94
CA TYR A 73 -8.03 -2.50 1.29
C TYR A 73 -6.52 -2.47 1.23
N ILE A 74 -5.97 -1.41 0.65
CA ILE A 74 -4.54 -1.13 0.72
C ILE A 74 -4.33 -0.14 1.87
N ASP A 75 -3.79 -0.63 2.98
CA ASP A 75 -3.61 0.18 4.19
C ASP A 75 -2.34 1.02 4.12
N ARG A 76 -1.29 0.49 3.50
CA ARG A 76 0.01 1.16 3.41
C ARG A 76 0.67 0.83 2.09
N LEU A 77 1.25 1.85 1.49
CA LEU A 77 2.10 1.71 0.31
C LEU A 77 3.13 2.82 0.35
N MET A 78 4.40 2.43 0.43
CA MET A 78 5.48 3.40 0.31
C MET A 78 6.58 2.86 -0.60
N ILE A 79 7.15 3.74 -1.39
CA ILE A 79 8.35 3.48 -2.17
C ILE A 79 9.46 4.35 -1.57
N SER A 80 10.61 3.75 -1.31
CA SER A 80 11.75 4.49 -0.77
C SER A 80 12.10 5.69 -1.67
N LYS A 81 12.47 6.80 -1.06
CA LYS A 81 12.79 8.02 -1.79
C LYS A 81 13.89 7.84 -2.83
N ASP A 82 14.77 6.86 -2.64
CA ASP A 82 15.88 6.58 -3.56
C ASP A 82 15.43 5.85 -4.83
N PHE A 83 14.18 5.39 -4.86
CA PHE A 83 13.64 4.60 -5.97
C PHE A 83 12.39 5.23 -6.59
N ARG A 84 12.24 6.54 -6.47
CA ARG A 84 11.09 7.29 -7.01
C ARG A 84 11.19 7.50 -8.52
N TYR A 85 10.06 7.79 -9.14
CA TYR A 85 9.93 8.13 -10.56
C TYR A 85 10.29 6.98 -11.50
N LYS A 86 10.14 5.74 -11.04
CA LYS A 86 10.40 4.53 -11.84
C LYS A 86 9.15 3.68 -12.07
N GLY A 87 7.99 4.16 -11.62
CA GLY A 87 6.72 3.45 -11.81
C GLY A 87 6.47 2.31 -10.82
N TYR A 88 7.23 2.19 -9.76
CA TYR A 88 7.09 1.09 -8.81
C TYR A 88 5.77 1.10 -8.05
N ALA A 89 5.27 2.27 -7.66
CA ALA A 89 3.97 2.37 -6.98
C ALA A 89 2.84 1.91 -7.91
N PHE A 90 2.89 2.29 -9.18
CA PHE A 90 1.92 1.88 -10.19
C PHE A 90 1.92 0.36 -10.35
N GLU A 91 3.09 -0.24 -10.55
CA GLU A 91 3.22 -1.70 -10.69
C GLU A 91 2.76 -2.43 -9.42
N THR A 92 3.08 -1.88 -8.25
CA THR A 92 2.68 -2.47 -6.97
C THR A 92 1.16 -2.54 -6.83
N ILE A 93 0.48 -1.43 -7.13
CA ILE A 93 -0.99 -1.41 -7.05
C ILE A 93 -1.60 -2.38 -8.06
N GLN A 94 -1.03 -2.49 -9.25
CA GLN A 94 -1.50 -3.49 -10.23
C GLN A 94 -1.36 -4.91 -9.70
N LEU A 95 -0.28 -5.24 -9.02
CA LEU A 95 -0.10 -6.55 -8.40
C LEU A 95 -1.11 -6.80 -7.28
N ILE A 96 -1.39 -5.77 -6.47
CA ILE A 96 -2.38 -5.88 -5.40
C ILE A 96 -3.79 -6.08 -5.99
N ILE A 97 -4.11 -5.39 -7.08
CA ILE A 97 -5.39 -5.60 -7.79
C ILE A 97 -5.51 -7.04 -8.25
N LYS A 98 -4.46 -7.61 -8.82
CA LYS A 98 -4.46 -9.03 -9.23
C LYS A 98 -4.68 -9.95 -8.05
N GLU A 99 -4.08 -9.66 -6.91
CA GLU A 99 -4.25 -10.43 -5.69
C GLU A 99 -5.70 -10.36 -5.19
N ALA A 100 -6.30 -9.16 -5.22
CA ALA A 100 -7.70 -8.97 -4.85
C ALA A 100 -8.64 -9.80 -5.74
N ILE A 101 -8.44 -9.76 -7.04
CA ILE A 101 -9.24 -10.53 -8.01
C ILE A 101 -9.09 -12.04 -7.74
N LYS A 102 -7.86 -12.49 -7.56
CA LYS A 102 -7.55 -13.90 -7.27
C LYS A 102 -8.28 -14.41 -6.04
N ASN A 103 -8.44 -13.54 -5.03
CA ASN A 103 -9.12 -13.89 -3.78
C ASN A 103 -10.63 -13.61 -3.80
N GLY A 104 -11.17 -13.28 -4.97
CA GLY A 104 -12.62 -13.16 -5.17
C GLY A 104 -13.22 -11.80 -4.83
N PHE A 105 -12.40 -10.79 -4.62
CA PHE A 105 -12.88 -9.43 -4.34
C PHE A 105 -13.24 -8.69 -5.63
N ASN A 106 -14.30 -7.90 -5.59
CA ASN A 106 -14.77 -7.09 -6.71
C ASN A 106 -14.45 -5.61 -6.55
N VAL A 107 -14.13 -5.19 -5.35
CA VAL A 107 -13.84 -3.78 -5.03
C VAL A 107 -12.59 -3.71 -4.17
N ILE A 108 -11.71 -2.81 -4.54
CA ILE A 108 -10.51 -2.48 -3.78
C ILE A 108 -10.60 -1.01 -3.36
N ALA A 109 -10.17 -0.72 -2.16
CA ALA A 109 -10.14 0.64 -1.65
C ALA A 109 -8.77 0.98 -1.07
N THR A 110 -8.49 2.25 -0.98
CA THR A 110 -7.33 2.77 -0.29
C THR A 110 -7.62 4.20 0.12
N SER A 111 -6.74 4.80 0.88
CA SER A 111 -6.88 6.19 1.26
C SER A 111 -5.58 6.96 1.02
N ALA A 112 -5.71 8.27 0.84
CA ALA A 112 -4.58 9.16 0.65
C ALA A 112 -4.81 10.44 1.43
N HIS A 113 -3.73 10.93 2.04
CA HIS A 113 -3.77 12.23 2.72
C HIS A 113 -4.13 13.33 1.70
N PRO A 114 -4.95 14.32 2.09
CA PRO A 114 -5.34 15.40 1.16
C PRO A 114 -4.18 16.16 0.55
N LYS A 115 -3.02 16.19 1.21
CA LYS A 115 -1.80 16.84 0.70
C LYS A 115 -0.97 15.92 -0.20
N ASN A 116 -1.29 14.64 -0.27
CA ASN A 116 -0.54 13.68 -1.08
C ASN A 116 -1.07 13.65 -2.51
N ASN A 117 -0.80 14.71 -3.26
CA ASN A 117 -1.28 14.89 -4.64
C ASN A 117 -0.73 13.83 -5.59
N LYS A 118 0.50 13.37 -5.36
CA LYS A 118 1.12 12.34 -6.20
C LYS A 118 0.35 11.03 -6.13
N MET A 119 -0.01 10.60 -4.92
CA MET A 119 -0.77 9.36 -4.74
C MET A 119 -2.18 9.50 -5.32
N GLN A 120 -2.85 10.63 -5.10
CA GLN A 120 -4.18 10.86 -5.64
C GLN A 120 -4.18 10.78 -7.18
N SER A 121 -3.21 11.42 -7.83
CA SER A 121 -3.07 11.36 -9.30
C SER A 121 -2.81 9.94 -9.79
N LEU A 122 -1.98 9.20 -9.08
CA LEU A 122 -1.67 7.80 -9.41
C LEU A 122 -2.92 6.93 -9.34
N LEU A 123 -3.70 7.08 -8.27
CA LEU A 123 -4.95 6.33 -8.08
C LEU A 123 -5.95 6.64 -9.19
N GLU A 124 -6.08 7.90 -9.57
CA GLU A 124 -6.98 8.30 -10.67
C GLU A 124 -6.56 7.65 -11.99
N LYS A 125 -5.26 7.62 -12.28
CA LYS A 125 -4.73 6.96 -13.49
C LYS A 125 -5.04 5.46 -13.51
N LEU A 126 -5.13 4.83 -12.35
CA LEU A 126 -5.44 3.41 -12.21
C LEU A 126 -6.94 3.11 -12.21
N GLY A 127 -7.77 4.14 -12.33
CA GLY A 127 -9.23 3.98 -12.37
C GLY A 127 -9.92 4.07 -11.02
N PHE A 128 -9.21 4.47 -9.98
CA PHE A 128 -9.83 4.72 -8.68
C PHE A 128 -10.63 6.01 -8.71
N TYR A 129 -11.74 6.03 -7.98
CA TYR A 129 -12.61 7.19 -7.84
C TYR A 129 -12.92 7.46 -6.38
N THR A 130 -13.31 8.68 -6.06
CA THR A 130 -13.69 9.07 -4.71
C THR A 130 -15.19 9.33 -4.63
N LYS A 131 -15.76 9.03 -3.46
CA LYS A 131 -17.12 9.38 -3.10
C LYS A 131 -17.14 10.54 -2.11
N ASN A 132 -16.01 11.23 -1.97
CA ASN A 132 -15.82 12.32 -1.00
C ASN A 132 -15.91 11.87 0.46
N GLU A 133 -15.60 10.60 0.73
CA GLU A 133 -15.52 10.09 2.10
C GLU A 133 -14.15 10.43 2.69
N ILE A 134 -14.17 10.80 3.97
CA ILE A 134 -12.97 11.04 4.76
C ILE A 134 -12.95 10.02 5.89
N ASN A 135 -11.84 9.32 6.03
CA ASN A 135 -11.62 8.35 7.11
C ASN A 135 -10.26 8.66 7.74
N ASP A 136 -10.26 8.94 9.05
CA ASP A 136 -9.04 9.32 9.80
C ASP A 136 -8.25 10.45 9.12
N GLY A 137 -8.97 11.42 8.55
CA GLY A 137 -8.35 12.57 7.89
C GLY A 137 -7.86 12.31 6.48
N GLU A 138 -8.07 11.11 5.94
CA GLU A 138 -7.66 10.75 4.59
C GLU A 138 -8.85 10.57 3.65
N ILE A 139 -8.64 10.89 2.38
CA ILE A 139 -9.66 10.71 1.34
C ILE A 139 -9.68 9.25 0.92
N VAL A 140 -10.87 8.63 0.92
CA VAL A 140 -11.02 7.23 0.51
C VAL A 140 -11.28 7.15 -0.99
N PHE A 141 -10.55 6.23 -1.65
CA PHE A 141 -10.67 5.95 -3.07
C PHE A 141 -11.09 4.49 -3.28
N TYR A 142 -11.90 4.26 -4.29
CA TYR A 142 -12.42 2.94 -4.64
C TYR A 142 -12.11 2.59 -6.08
N CYS A 143 -11.96 1.30 -6.35
CA CYS A 143 -11.83 0.79 -7.71
C CYS A 143 -12.60 -0.52 -7.85
N LYS A 144 -13.46 -0.60 -8.86
CA LYS A 144 -14.11 -1.86 -9.22
C LYS A 144 -13.12 -2.65 -10.06
N VAL A 145 -12.78 -3.85 -9.59
CA VAL A 145 -11.75 -4.67 -10.24
C VAL A 145 -12.33 -5.86 -10.99
N LYS A 146 -13.66 -5.98 -10.93
CA LYS A 146 -14.33 -7.05 -11.66
C LYS A 146 -15.78 -6.70 -11.96
#